data_ae46cf10b1c1e4896ca7878c22ff609b
#
_entry.id   ae46cf10b1c1e4896ca7878c22ff609b
#
_cell.length_a   1.000
_cell.length_b   1.000
_cell.length_c   1.000
_cell.angle_alpha   90.00
_cell.angle_beta   90.00
_cell.angle_gamma   90.00
#
_symmetry.space_group_name_H-M   'P 1'
#
loop_
_entity.id
_entity.type
_entity.pdbx_description
1 polymer ?
#
loop_
_entity_poly.entity_id
_entity_poly.type
_entity_poly.pdbx_seq_one_letter_code
_entity_poly.pdbx_strand_id
1 'polypeptide(L)'
;MCFNKFTGSRGKSGSNDANAEFMARCRAVMVEGQVKFQTAELGKVNQGGGGTIAYICALYGMNVIDSGVAVLSMHAPWEIISKADLYESARAYKAFALNA
;
A
#
# COMPACT_ATOMS: atom_id res chain seq x y z
N MET A 1 1.16 -8.60 3.84
CA MET A 1 1.22 -7.15 3.50
C MET A 1 1.22 -6.97 2.00
N CYS A 2 0.45 -6.04 1.52
CA CYS A 2 0.33 -5.75 0.10
C CYS A 2 0.71 -4.29 -0.18
N PHE A 3 1.56 -4.06 -1.16
CA PHE A 3 1.90 -2.72 -1.63
C PHE A 3 1.15 -2.42 -2.92
N ASN A 4 0.50 -1.29 -2.97
CA ASN A 4 -0.18 -0.78 -4.16
C ASN A 4 0.61 0.39 -4.71
N LYS A 5 1.29 0.17 -5.83
CA LYS A 5 2.09 1.20 -6.48
C LYS A 5 1.22 2.34 -6.98
N PHE A 6 0.08 2.00 -7.55
CA PHE A 6 -0.89 2.97 -8.05
C PHE A 6 -2.17 2.86 -7.24
N THR A 7 -2.65 4.00 -6.77
CA THR A 7 -3.98 4.15 -6.17
C THR A 7 -4.64 5.39 -6.75
N GLY A 8 -5.90 5.28 -7.06
CA GLY A 8 -6.62 6.40 -7.64
C GLY A 8 -8.04 6.05 -7.95
N SER A 9 -8.84 7.09 -8.08
CA SER A 9 -10.21 6.99 -8.50
C SER A 9 -10.34 7.37 -9.98
N ARG A 10 -11.53 7.25 -10.48
CA ARG A 10 -11.93 7.71 -11.80
C ARG A 10 -11.54 9.19 -11.95
N GLY A 11 -10.75 9.51 -12.96
CA GLY A 11 -10.13 10.82 -13.10
C GLY A 11 -8.81 10.88 -12.32
N LYS A 12 -7.99 11.85 -12.62
CA LYS A 12 -6.59 11.84 -12.19
C LYS A 12 -6.28 12.80 -11.05
N SER A 13 -7.28 13.53 -10.58
CA SER A 13 -7.11 14.53 -9.53
C SER A 13 -6.91 13.94 -8.14
N GLY A 14 -7.22 12.67 -7.94
CA GLY A 14 -7.10 12.01 -6.65
C GLY A 14 -6.30 10.70 -6.74
N SER A 15 -5.23 10.66 -7.53
CA SER A 15 -4.41 9.47 -7.72
C SER A 15 -2.98 9.68 -7.24
N ASN A 16 -2.34 8.58 -6.89
CA ASN A 16 -0.91 8.51 -6.59
C ASN A 16 -0.30 7.33 -7.35
N ASP A 17 0.83 7.57 -7.99
CA ASP A 17 1.64 6.53 -8.62
C ASP A 17 3.04 6.61 -7.98
N ALA A 18 3.36 5.67 -7.10
CA ALA A 18 4.64 5.64 -6.42
C ALA A 18 5.78 5.48 -7.44
N ASN A 19 6.85 6.27 -7.30
CA ASN A 19 7.98 6.15 -8.21
C ASN A 19 8.75 4.84 -8.00
N ALA A 20 9.46 4.42 -9.02
CA ALA A 20 10.14 3.13 -9.03
C ALA A 20 11.24 3.03 -7.99
N GLU A 21 11.95 4.11 -7.74
CA GLU A 21 13.05 4.17 -6.76
C GLU A 21 12.53 3.98 -5.35
N PHE A 22 11.44 4.66 -5.01
CA PHE A 22 10.81 4.51 -3.70
C PHE A 22 10.21 3.11 -3.52
N MET A 23 9.59 2.57 -4.56
CA MET A 23 9.09 1.20 -4.56
C MET A 23 10.20 0.19 -4.32
N ALA A 24 11.34 0.36 -4.99
CA ALA A 24 12.51 -0.50 -4.81
C ALA A 24 13.05 -0.42 -3.38
N ARG A 25 13.10 0.77 -2.81
CA ARG A 25 13.54 0.97 -1.43
C ARG A 25 12.60 0.27 -0.44
N CYS A 26 11.30 0.42 -0.59
CA CYS A 26 10.32 -0.27 0.24
C CYS A 26 10.50 -1.79 0.17
N ARG A 27 10.67 -2.33 -1.03
CA ARG A 27 10.88 -3.76 -1.23
C ARG A 27 12.19 -4.23 -0.56
N ALA A 28 13.27 -3.47 -0.70
CA ALA A 28 14.55 -3.82 -0.09
C ALA A 28 14.43 -3.88 1.45
N VAL A 29 13.75 -2.92 2.06
CA VAL A 29 13.50 -2.90 3.51
C VAL A 29 12.72 -4.14 3.94
N MET A 30 11.71 -4.54 3.18
CA MET A 30 10.91 -5.72 3.51
C MET A 30 11.73 -7.01 3.39
N VAL A 31 12.53 -7.14 2.34
CA VAL A 31 13.39 -8.31 2.15
C VAL A 31 14.43 -8.41 3.28
N GLU A 32 15.09 -7.32 3.62
CA GLU A 32 16.07 -7.25 4.69
C GLU A 32 15.43 -7.59 6.05
N GLY A 33 14.23 -7.11 6.30
CA GLY A 33 13.46 -7.43 7.51
C GLY A 33 12.81 -8.81 7.51
N GLN A 34 12.99 -9.60 6.45
CA GLN A 34 12.35 -10.91 6.29
C GLN A 34 10.83 -10.87 6.41
N VAL A 35 10.23 -9.81 5.89
CA VAL A 35 8.78 -9.61 5.91
C VAL A 35 8.16 -10.16 4.63
N LYS A 36 7.07 -10.90 4.77
CA LYS A 36 6.28 -11.37 3.63
C LYS A 36 5.44 -10.24 3.06
N PHE A 37 5.59 -9.97 1.77
CA PHE A 37 4.83 -8.93 1.09
C PHE A 37 4.56 -9.31 -0.36
N GLN A 38 3.58 -8.63 -0.94
CA GLN A 38 3.23 -8.73 -2.35
C GLN A 38 3.02 -7.32 -2.91
N THR A 39 3.10 -7.20 -4.21
CA THR A 39 2.68 -5.99 -4.92
C THR A 39 1.38 -6.28 -5.65
N ALA A 40 0.46 -5.34 -5.63
CA ALA A 40 -0.84 -5.49 -6.27
C ALA A 40 -1.35 -4.13 -6.77
N GLU A 41 -2.39 -4.19 -7.57
CA GLU A 41 -3.14 -3.03 -8.02
C GLU A 41 -4.58 -3.15 -7.55
N LEU A 42 -5.16 -2.03 -7.13
CA LEU A 42 -6.55 -1.97 -6.74
C LEU A 42 -7.41 -1.62 -7.96
N GLY A 43 -7.94 -2.65 -8.59
CA GLY A 43 -8.83 -2.49 -9.72
C GLY A 43 -8.13 -2.05 -11.00
N LYS A 44 -8.92 -1.63 -11.96
CA LYS A 44 -8.42 -1.15 -13.25
C LYS A 44 -8.13 0.35 -13.19
N VAL A 45 -6.93 0.71 -13.59
CA VAL A 45 -6.55 2.12 -13.78
C VAL A 45 -7.56 2.78 -14.73
N ASN A 46 -8.08 3.93 -14.37
CA ASN A 46 -9.07 4.72 -15.12
C ASN A 46 -10.52 4.19 -15.14
N GLN A 47 -10.78 2.99 -14.63
CA GLN A 47 -12.16 2.45 -14.62
C GLN A 47 -12.78 2.37 -13.22
N GLY A 48 -12.03 2.59 -12.24
CA GLY A 48 -12.41 2.45 -10.85
C GLY A 48 -11.32 1.72 -10.12
N GLY A 49 -11.15 2.01 -8.91
CA GLY A 49 -10.14 1.44 -8.05
C GLY A 49 -10.24 2.13 -6.72
N GLY A 50 -9.53 1.65 -5.76
CA GLY A 50 -9.52 2.26 -4.45
C GLY A 50 -8.90 3.64 -4.51
N GLY A 51 -9.70 4.67 -4.33
CA GLY A 51 -9.19 5.97 -3.96
C GLY A 51 -8.72 5.90 -2.51
N THR A 52 -7.52 6.40 -2.25
CA THR A 52 -6.96 6.48 -0.91
C THR A 52 -6.54 7.90 -0.62
N ILE A 53 -6.11 8.16 0.60
CA ILE A 53 -5.59 9.48 0.98
C ILE A 53 -4.16 9.71 0.48
N ALA A 54 -3.54 8.74 -0.18
CA ALA A 54 -2.16 8.82 -0.65
C ALA A 54 -1.90 10.03 -1.53
N TYR A 55 -2.86 10.38 -2.39
CA TYR A 55 -2.72 11.54 -3.27
C TYR A 55 -2.56 12.86 -2.50
N ILE A 56 -3.15 12.97 -1.31
CA ILE A 56 -3.07 14.19 -0.50
C ILE A 56 -1.60 14.43 -0.09
N CYS A 57 -0.93 13.40 0.39
CA CYS A 57 0.48 13.49 0.72
C CYS A 57 1.35 13.70 -0.53
N ALA A 58 1.00 13.07 -1.64
CA ALA A 58 1.71 13.21 -2.91
C ALA A 58 1.67 14.65 -3.46
N LEU A 59 0.59 15.39 -3.20
CA LEU A 59 0.49 16.79 -3.59
C LEU A 59 1.56 17.68 -2.93
N TYR A 60 2.09 17.25 -1.80
CA TYR A 60 3.18 17.95 -1.11
C TYR A 60 4.58 17.48 -1.53
N GLY A 61 4.67 16.68 -2.59
CA GLY A 61 5.94 16.16 -3.09
C GLY A 61 6.52 15.02 -2.27
N MET A 62 5.73 14.40 -1.41
CA MET A 62 6.18 13.25 -0.63
C MET A 62 6.22 11.99 -1.49
N ASN A 63 7.16 11.10 -1.18
CA ASN A 63 7.13 9.74 -1.70
C ASN A 63 6.09 8.95 -0.92
N VAL A 64 5.07 8.47 -1.62
CA VAL A 64 3.93 7.79 -1.00
C VAL A 64 3.65 6.47 -1.68
N ILE A 65 3.38 5.47 -0.88
CA ILE A 65 2.90 4.17 -1.34
C ILE A 65 1.79 3.70 -0.40
N ASP A 66 0.75 3.11 -0.97
CA ASP A 66 -0.28 2.47 -0.17
C ASP A 66 0.13 1.07 0.22
N SER A 67 -0.16 0.71 1.45
CA SER A 67 0.08 -0.65 1.92
C SER A 67 -0.97 -1.07 2.93
N GLY A 68 -1.25 -2.35 2.97
CA GLY A 68 -2.22 -2.88 3.91
C GLY A 68 -2.32 -4.40 3.87
N VAL A 69 -3.25 -4.91 4.64
CA VAL A 69 -3.61 -6.33 4.66
C VAL A 69 -4.76 -6.60 3.70
N ALA A 70 -4.85 -7.84 3.21
CA ALA A 70 -6.02 -8.28 2.47
C ALA A 70 -7.22 -8.37 3.41
N VAL A 71 -8.34 -7.81 3.01
CA VAL A 71 -9.56 -7.73 3.81
C VAL A 71 -10.72 -8.34 3.04
N LEU A 72 -11.49 -9.19 3.69
CA LEU A 72 -12.78 -9.64 3.20
C LEU A 72 -13.87 -8.72 3.72
N SER A 73 -14.84 -8.42 2.86
CA SER A 73 -16.00 -7.58 3.18
C SER A 73 -15.62 -6.15 3.60
N MET A 74 -14.67 -5.56 2.89
CA MET A 74 -14.25 -4.18 3.13
C MET A 74 -15.44 -3.22 3.11
N HIS A 75 -15.50 -2.31 4.08
CA HIS A 75 -16.58 -1.35 4.31
C HIS A 75 -17.90 -1.96 4.79
N ALA A 76 -17.94 -3.25 5.06
CA ALA A 76 -19.10 -3.88 5.70
C ALA A 76 -19.04 -3.69 7.22
N PRO A 77 -20.15 -3.92 7.95
CA PRO A 77 -20.15 -3.87 9.41
C PRO A 77 -19.19 -4.88 10.06
N TRP A 78 -18.88 -5.95 9.35
CA TRP A 78 -17.90 -6.96 9.78
C TRP A 78 -16.89 -7.16 8.67
N GLU A 79 -15.63 -6.98 9.02
CA GLU A 79 -14.50 -7.22 8.12
C GLU A 79 -13.62 -8.32 8.71
N ILE A 80 -13.04 -9.14 7.85
CA ILE A 80 -12.22 -10.26 8.28
C ILE A 80 -10.86 -10.17 7.61
N ILE A 81 -9.80 -10.33 8.41
CA ILE A 81 -8.42 -10.43 7.92
C ILE A 81 -7.76 -11.68 8.48
N SER A 82 -6.68 -12.11 7.85
CA SER A 82 -5.83 -13.18 8.38
C SER A 82 -4.97 -12.66 9.54
N LYS A 83 -4.88 -13.42 10.62
CA LYS A 83 -3.96 -13.11 11.73
C LYS A 83 -2.50 -13.12 11.28
N ALA A 84 -2.14 -13.99 10.34
CA ALA A 84 -0.80 -14.02 9.77
C ALA A 84 -0.48 -12.73 9.03
N ASP A 85 -1.43 -12.19 8.26
CA ASP A 85 -1.27 -10.92 7.58
C ASP A 85 -1.13 -9.75 8.54
N LEU A 86 -1.88 -9.76 9.63
CA LEU A 86 -1.76 -8.75 10.68
C LEU A 86 -0.36 -8.79 11.32
N TYR A 87 0.14 -9.97 11.63
CA TYR A 87 1.48 -10.15 12.18
C TYR A 87 2.56 -9.65 11.21
N GLU A 88 2.48 -10.02 9.94
CA GLU A 88 3.43 -9.57 8.93
C GLU A 88 3.36 -8.05 8.70
N SER A 89 2.17 -7.46 8.79
CA SER A 89 2.02 -6.00 8.70
C SER A 89 2.71 -5.29 9.85
N ALA A 90 2.57 -5.77 11.06
CA ALA A 90 3.26 -5.19 12.22
C ALA A 90 4.78 -5.23 12.04
N ARG A 91 5.31 -6.36 11.54
CA ARG A 91 6.72 -6.50 11.23
C ARG A 91 7.15 -5.55 10.10
N ALA A 92 6.31 -5.38 9.09
CA ALA A 92 6.57 -4.48 7.97
C ALA A 92 6.71 -3.03 8.43
N TYR A 93 5.78 -2.55 9.24
CA TYR A 93 5.84 -1.19 9.79
C TYR A 93 7.07 -0.98 10.66
N LYS A 94 7.40 -1.97 11.48
CA LYS A 94 8.62 -1.90 12.30
C LYS A 94 9.87 -1.84 11.42
N ALA A 95 9.98 -2.70 10.42
CA ALA A 95 11.12 -2.72 9.50
C ALA A 95 11.25 -1.38 8.77
N PHE A 96 10.15 -0.85 8.29
CA PHE A 96 10.13 0.44 7.59
C PHE A 96 10.58 1.58 8.51
N ALA A 97 10.02 1.66 9.72
CA ALA A 97 10.34 2.72 10.67
C ALA A 97 11.82 2.72 11.07
N LEU A 98 12.45 1.55 11.14
CA LEU A 98 13.85 1.42 11.54
C LEU A 98 14.85 1.61 10.39
N ASN A 99 14.47 1.31 9.15
CA ASN A 99 15.42 1.15 8.05
C ASN A 99 15.07 1.94 6.78
N ALA A 100 13.99 2.66 6.79
CA ALA A 100 13.58 3.41 5.60
C ALA A 100 14.37 4.71 5.38
#